data_9148440d9956e354c35c3a5800f0b6d5
#
_entry.id   9148440d9956e354c35c3a5800f0b6d5
#
_cell.length_a   1.000
_cell.length_b   1.000
_cell.length_c   1.000
_cell.angle_alpha   90.00
_cell.angle_beta   90.00
_cell.angle_gamma   90.00
#
_symmetry.space_group_name_H-M   'P 1'
#
loop_
_entity.id
_entity.type
_entity.pdbx_description
1 polymer ?
#
loop_
_entity_poly.entity_id
_entity_poly.type
_entity_poly.pdbx_seq_one_letter_code
_entity_poly.pdbx_strand_id
1 'polypeptide(L)'
;MNMMRRIKSIASGRTSISSDPGGDSSTKRAKFDQEAESKVNGEAHFVDRGATGLEQHMASTSLDNAASTSHVASNAKHGDDQIHRRVPVTGIKDDKSSMNDEKDAEPTVVSGNGAETGQVIATTVGGRNGQPKQTITYLAERVVGNGSFGVVFQAKCLEMGEAVAIKKVLQDKRYKNRELQIMRIMDHPNVVQLKHCFFSTTEKDEVYLNLVLEYVSETVYKVSRQYVKMNQHVPIIYVQLYAYQICRALNYLHNVVGVCHRDIKPQNLLVNPHTHQLKVCDFGSAKKLVPGEPNIAYICSRYYRAPELIFGASEYTTAIDMWSVGCVLAELLLGHPLFPGESGVDQLVEIIKILGTPTREEIKCMNPNYTEFKFPQIKAHPWHKVFHKRMPSEAVDLISRLLQYSPNLRCTALEACAHPFFNDLRDPNASLPNGRALPPLFDFTAQELAGASTELRHRLIPEHARN
;
A
#
# COMPACT_ATOMS: atom_id res chain seq x y z
N MET A 1 29.12 11.84 -1.76
CA MET A 1 29.81 12.37 -2.95
C MET A 1 29.23 11.94 -4.30
N ASN A 2 28.68 10.75 -4.45
CA ASN A 2 28.13 10.25 -5.73
C ASN A 2 26.86 10.96 -6.23
N MET A 3 25.93 11.33 -5.34
CA MET A 3 24.66 12.00 -5.68
C MET A 3 24.89 13.32 -6.42
N MET A 4 25.69 14.21 -5.85
CA MET A 4 25.99 15.51 -6.43
C MET A 4 26.69 15.42 -7.79
N ARG A 5 27.55 14.40 -8.00
CA ARG A 5 28.20 14.17 -9.31
C ARG A 5 27.19 13.72 -10.37
N ARG A 6 26.27 12.77 -10.04
CA ARG A 6 25.22 12.30 -10.97
C ARG A 6 24.26 13.43 -11.35
N ILE A 7 23.77 14.18 -10.37
CA ILE A 7 22.88 15.31 -10.64
C ILE A 7 23.58 16.43 -11.44
N LYS A 8 24.86 16.74 -11.14
CA LYS A 8 25.65 17.69 -11.93
C LYS A 8 25.87 17.23 -13.37
N SER A 9 26.06 15.92 -13.61
CA SER A 9 26.16 15.34 -14.96
C SER A 9 24.89 15.57 -15.78
N ILE A 10 23.73 15.45 -15.16
CA ILE A 10 22.42 15.72 -15.80
C ILE A 10 22.27 17.22 -16.13
N ALA A 11 22.60 18.10 -15.17
CA ALA A 11 22.53 19.55 -15.37
C ALA A 11 23.49 20.07 -16.46
N SER A 12 24.62 19.39 -16.69
CA SER A 12 25.59 19.75 -17.74
C SER A 12 25.22 19.23 -19.14
N GLY A 13 24.08 18.57 -19.32
CA GLY A 13 23.62 18.05 -20.61
C GLY A 13 24.46 16.89 -21.18
N ARG A 14 25.39 16.32 -20.41
CA ARG A 14 26.32 15.26 -20.86
C ARG A 14 25.74 13.84 -20.80
N THR A 15 24.51 13.65 -20.35
CA THR A 15 23.76 12.41 -20.50
C THR A 15 22.85 12.56 -21.72
N SER A 16 23.32 12.12 -22.88
CA SER A 16 22.50 11.94 -24.06
C SER A 16 21.40 10.92 -23.72
N ILE A 17 20.16 11.37 -23.74
CA ILE A 17 19.04 10.47 -24.03
C ILE A 17 19.28 10.08 -25.49
N SER A 18 19.84 8.90 -25.73
CA SER A 18 20.11 8.43 -27.09
C SER A 18 18.77 8.16 -27.76
N SER A 19 18.30 9.11 -28.53
CA SER A 19 17.39 8.91 -29.63
C SER A 19 18.23 8.49 -30.83
N ASP A 20 18.53 7.21 -30.95
CA ASP A 20 19.12 6.65 -32.15
C ASP A 20 18.07 5.74 -32.81
N PRO A 21 17.67 6.01 -34.06
CA PRO A 21 16.72 5.16 -34.76
C PRO A 21 17.50 4.04 -35.50
N GLY A 22 17.51 2.83 -34.92
CA GLY A 22 17.95 1.65 -35.64
C GLY A 22 19.12 0.91 -35.03
N GLY A 23 18.82 -0.13 -34.26
CA GLY A 23 19.81 -1.11 -33.79
C GLY A 23 19.31 -1.88 -32.57
N ASP A 24 18.93 -3.08 -32.80
CA ASP A 24 18.64 -4.23 -31.94
C ASP A 24 18.86 -4.05 -30.42
N SER A 25 17.82 -3.57 -29.72
CA SER A 25 17.83 -3.39 -28.25
C SER A 25 17.19 -4.57 -27.49
N SER A 26 16.78 -5.64 -28.20
CA SER A 26 16.03 -6.75 -27.60
C SER A 26 16.86 -7.65 -26.69
N THR A 27 18.17 -7.81 -26.99
CA THR A 27 19.05 -8.72 -26.23
C THR A 27 19.52 -8.12 -24.87
N LYS A 28 19.65 -6.79 -24.77
CA LYS A 28 20.03 -6.15 -23.50
C LYS A 28 18.85 -6.02 -22.51
N ARG A 29 17.61 -5.85 -23.02
CA ARG A 29 16.41 -5.82 -22.20
C ARG A 29 16.07 -7.18 -21.58
N ALA A 30 16.22 -8.27 -22.34
CA ALA A 30 16.01 -9.62 -21.83
C ALA A 30 16.95 -10.00 -20.67
N LYS A 31 18.22 -9.53 -20.70
CA LYS A 31 19.17 -9.73 -19.58
C LYS A 31 18.78 -8.95 -18.31
N PHE A 32 18.26 -7.75 -18.45
CA PHE A 32 17.85 -6.91 -17.31
C PHE A 32 16.61 -7.48 -16.63
N ASP A 33 15.64 -7.98 -17.40
CA ASP A 33 14.44 -8.63 -16.86
C ASP A 33 14.75 -9.96 -16.15
N GLN A 34 15.74 -10.74 -16.63
CA GLN A 34 16.20 -11.96 -15.98
C GLN A 34 16.94 -11.69 -14.65
N GLU A 35 17.74 -10.63 -14.56
CA GLU A 35 18.38 -10.23 -13.31
C GLU A 35 17.37 -9.70 -12.26
N ALA A 36 16.28 -9.07 -12.68
CA ALA A 36 15.22 -8.66 -11.77
C ALA A 36 14.41 -9.86 -11.23
N GLU A 37 14.15 -10.87 -12.06
CA GLU A 37 13.48 -12.10 -11.61
C GLU A 37 14.39 -12.99 -10.73
N SER A 38 15.70 -13.03 -11.00
CA SER A 38 16.66 -13.82 -10.21
C SER A 38 16.99 -13.19 -8.85
N LYS A 39 16.92 -11.85 -8.71
CA LYS A 39 17.11 -11.15 -7.43
C LYS A 39 15.90 -11.23 -6.49
N VAL A 40 14.74 -11.61 -7.00
CA VAL A 40 13.55 -11.90 -6.17
C VAL A 40 13.64 -13.30 -5.56
N ASN A 41 14.42 -14.21 -6.15
CA ASN A 41 14.52 -15.61 -5.73
C ASN A 41 15.85 -16.00 -5.05
N GLY A 42 16.75 -15.06 -4.81
CA GLY A 42 18.06 -15.31 -4.18
C GLY A 42 18.17 -14.68 -2.80
N GLU A 43 18.50 -15.48 -1.81
CA GLU A 43 18.92 -15.03 -0.48
C GLU A 43 20.08 -14.04 -0.63
N ALA A 44 19.85 -12.79 -0.28
CA ALA A 44 20.89 -11.76 -0.30
C ALA A 44 21.64 -11.72 1.02
N HIS A 45 22.61 -12.60 1.18
CA HIS A 45 23.80 -12.29 1.97
C HIS A 45 24.71 -11.43 1.09
N PHE A 46 24.59 -10.12 1.18
CA PHE A 46 25.58 -9.20 0.66
C PHE A 46 26.00 -8.23 1.76
N VAL A 47 27.19 -8.44 2.25
CA VAL A 47 27.92 -7.49 3.11
C VAL A 47 28.38 -6.36 2.18
N ASP A 48 27.67 -5.23 2.17
CA ASP A 48 28.08 -4.02 1.46
C ASP A 48 29.23 -3.36 2.23
N ARG A 49 30.44 -3.52 1.72
CA ARG A 49 31.62 -2.73 2.11
C ARG A 49 31.66 -1.47 1.25
N GLY A 50 30.93 -0.44 1.67
CA GLY A 50 30.99 0.84 0.97
C GLY A 50 29.98 1.91 1.32
N ALA A 51 29.24 1.76 2.41
CA ALA A 51 28.34 2.80 2.90
C ALA A 51 29.13 3.87 3.66
N THR A 52 29.24 5.05 3.07
CA THR A 52 29.84 6.24 3.68
C THR A 52 28.97 6.74 4.84
N GLY A 53 29.61 7.18 5.90
CA GLY A 53 29.24 7.74 7.21
C GLY A 53 27.85 8.31 7.53
N LEU A 54 26.88 8.34 6.62
CA LEU A 54 25.52 8.80 6.90
C LEU A 54 24.61 7.70 7.46
N GLU A 55 24.87 6.43 7.13
CA GLU A 55 24.08 5.31 7.68
C GLU A 55 24.48 4.94 9.10
N GLN A 56 25.72 5.20 9.50
CA GLN A 56 26.18 4.90 10.87
C GLN A 56 25.66 5.86 11.95
N HIS A 57 25.24 7.07 11.59
CA HIS A 57 24.72 8.03 12.58
C HIS A 57 23.24 7.81 12.94
N MET A 58 22.50 7.04 12.15
CA MET A 58 21.08 6.75 12.42
C MET A 58 20.86 5.43 13.21
N ALA A 59 21.86 4.56 13.31
CA ALA A 59 21.75 3.31 14.05
C ALA A 59 22.15 3.40 15.53
N SER A 60 22.80 4.51 15.97
CA SER A 60 23.35 4.64 17.32
C SER A 60 22.51 5.43 18.33
N THR A 61 21.32 5.91 17.96
CA THR A 61 20.48 6.71 18.86
C THR A 61 19.24 6.00 19.43
N SER A 62 19.15 4.67 19.31
CA SER A 62 17.98 3.92 19.79
C SER A 62 18.22 2.92 20.93
N LEU A 63 19.30 3.07 21.67
CA LEU A 63 19.53 2.26 22.89
C LEU A 63 20.19 3.19 23.91
N ASP A 64 19.41 3.84 24.75
CA ASP A 64 19.66 4.15 26.14
C ASP A 64 18.61 5.16 26.64
N ASN A 65 17.63 4.66 27.36
CA ASN A 65 17.01 5.31 28.50
C ASN A 65 15.94 4.39 29.10
N ALA A 66 16.41 3.50 29.94
CA ALA A 66 15.61 2.89 30.99
C ALA A 66 16.44 2.93 32.28
N ALA A 67 15.85 3.43 33.32
CA ALA A 67 16.27 3.45 34.72
C ALA A 67 16.85 4.75 35.26
N SER A 68 16.03 5.48 35.99
CA SER A 68 16.25 5.64 37.43
C SER A 68 15.08 6.36 38.09
N THR A 69 14.47 5.64 39.00
CA THR A 69 13.57 6.10 40.05
C THR A 69 14.34 6.87 41.14
N SER A 70 13.76 7.94 41.70
CA SER A 70 13.68 8.10 43.17
C SER A 70 12.93 9.37 43.54
N HIS A 71 11.90 9.15 44.31
CA HIS A 71 11.37 9.89 45.48
C HIS A 71 11.77 11.36 45.69
N VAL A 72 10.78 12.24 45.92
CA VAL A 72 10.53 12.88 47.24
C VAL A 72 9.11 13.45 47.27
N ALA A 73 8.43 13.19 48.38
CA ALA A 73 7.12 13.68 48.79
C ALA A 73 7.22 15.04 49.47
N SER A 74 6.17 15.87 49.38
CA SER A 74 5.59 16.54 50.57
C SER A 74 4.43 17.47 50.23
N ASN A 75 3.29 17.21 50.83
CA ASN A 75 2.28 18.02 51.53
C ASN A 75 2.03 19.48 51.14
N ALA A 76 0.73 19.84 50.89
CA ALA A 76 -0.19 20.54 51.81
C ALA A 76 -1.48 20.95 51.11
N LYS A 77 -2.57 20.50 51.54
CA LYS A 77 -3.84 20.93 52.20
C LYS A 77 -4.53 22.23 51.74
N HIS A 78 -5.88 22.06 51.69
CA HIS A 78 -7.04 22.99 51.80
C HIS A 78 -7.58 23.47 50.45
N GLY A 79 -8.86 23.45 50.15
CA GLY A 79 -10.12 23.20 50.87
C GLY A 79 -11.24 23.88 50.11
N ASP A 80 -12.44 23.32 50.25
CA ASP A 80 -13.79 23.86 50.07
C ASP A 80 -14.54 23.70 48.74
N ASP A 81 -15.51 22.82 48.87
CA ASP A 81 -16.95 22.85 48.51
C ASP A 81 -17.46 23.84 47.44
N GLN A 82 -18.17 23.27 46.44
CA GLN A 82 -19.62 23.51 46.31
C GLN A 82 -20.31 22.60 45.27
N ILE A 83 -21.42 22.11 45.71
CA ILE A 83 -22.48 21.33 45.14
C ILE A 83 -23.11 21.97 43.90
N HIS A 84 -23.32 21.22 42.76
CA HIS A 84 -24.59 21.32 42.00
C HIS A 84 -24.89 20.10 41.12
N ARG A 85 -25.93 19.41 41.54
CA ARG A 85 -27.04 18.71 40.84
C ARG A 85 -26.76 17.94 39.58
N ARG A 86 -26.90 16.63 39.70
CA ARG A 86 -27.21 15.64 38.65
C ARG A 86 -28.60 15.88 38.06
N VAL A 87 -28.71 15.83 36.73
CA VAL A 87 -29.94 15.57 36.00
C VAL A 87 -29.72 14.26 35.21
N PRO A 88 -30.63 13.31 35.28
CA PRO A 88 -30.47 12.03 34.55
C PRO A 88 -30.90 12.21 33.09
N VAL A 89 -30.01 11.91 32.15
CA VAL A 89 -30.36 11.73 30.75
C VAL A 89 -30.58 10.24 30.52
N THR A 90 -31.81 9.93 30.17
CA THR A 90 -32.33 8.63 29.78
C THR A 90 -31.57 8.00 28.63
N GLY A 91 -31.23 6.73 28.76
CA GLY A 91 -30.46 5.96 27.79
C GLY A 91 -31.16 5.80 26.45
N ILE A 92 -30.37 6.03 25.41
CA ILE A 92 -30.64 5.52 24.07
C ILE A 92 -29.82 4.24 23.95
N LYS A 93 -30.49 3.13 23.77
CA LYS A 93 -29.88 1.82 23.48
C LYS A 93 -29.35 1.88 22.05
N ASP A 94 -28.03 1.84 21.90
CA ASP A 94 -27.40 1.58 20.63
C ASP A 94 -27.59 0.11 20.26
N ASP A 95 -28.44 -0.13 19.28
CA ASP A 95 -28.52 -1.38 18.55
C ASP A 95 -27.27 -1.51 17.67
N LYS A 96 -26.20 -2.09 18.21
CA LYS A 96 -25.05 -2.54 17.42
C LYS A 96 -25.39 -3.90 16.83
N SER A 97 -25.72 -3.89 15.55
CA SER A 97 -25.96 -5.08 14.73
C SER A 97 -24.77 -6.03 14.70
N SER A 98 -25.08 -7.30 14.85
CA SER A 98 -24.31 -8.52 15.02
C SER A 98 -23.49 -8.98 13.79
N MET A 99 -22.60 -8.18 13.21
CA MET A 99 -21.76 -8.63 12.09
C MET A 99 -20.24 -8.71 12.39
N ASN A 100 -19.79 -8.41 13.61
CA ASN A 100 -18.36 -8.36 13.93
C ASN A 100 -17.83 -9.51 14.80
N ASP A 101 -18.66 -10.46 15.25
CA ASP A 101 -18.25 -11.41 16.28
C ASP A 101 -17.34 -12.55 15.79
N GLU A 102 -17.32 -12.87 14.49
CA GLU A 102 -16.42 -13.91 13.95
C GLU A 102 -14.96 -13.46 13.84
N LYS A 103 -14.73 -12.14 13.68
CA LYS A 103 -13.37 -11.59 13.53
C LYS A 103 -12.59 -11.51 14.86
N ASP A 104 -13.27 -11.55 16.00
CA ASP A 104 -12.68 -11.40 17.35
C ASP A 104 -12.32 -12.71 18.06
N ALA A 105 -12.54 -13.87 17.42
CA ALA A 105 -12.12 -15.15 17.96
C ALA A 105 -10.60 -15.24 18.12
N GLU A 106 -10.10 -15.74 19.26
CA GLU A 106 -8.68 -16.01 19.42
C GLU A 106 -8.24 -17.10 18.43
N PRO A 107 -7.08 -16.92 17.76
CA PRO A 107 -6.58 -17.90 16.81
C PRO A 107 -6.31 -19.25 17.50
N THR A 108 -6.75 -20.33 16.88
CA THR A 108 -6.50 -21.70 17.33
C THR A 108 -5.02 -22.04 17.07
N VAL A 109 -4.41 -22.81 17.96
CA VAL A 109 -3.05 -23.34 17.78
C VAL A 109 -3.14 -24.71 17.13
N VAL A 110 -2.49 -24.88 15.97
CA VAL A 110 -2.39 -26.14 15.25
C VAL A 110 -1.00 -26.71 15.43
N SER A 111 -0.89 -27.99 15.76
CA SER A 111 0.37 -28.71 15.88
C SER A 111 1.00 -28.92 14.49
N GLY A 112 2.31 -28.64 14.34
CA GLY A 112 3.08 -28.80 13.10
C GLY A 112 3.48 -27.47 12.44
N ASN A 113 4.22 -27.55 11.32
CA ASN A 113 4.82 -26.38 10.64
C ASN A 113 3.80 -25.42 9.99
N GLY A 114 2.49 -25.66 10.11
CA GLY A 114 1.47 -24.87 9.45
C GLY A 114 1.39 -25.19 7.96
N ALA A 115 1.06 -24.19 7.10
CA ALA A 115 0.90 -24.41 5.67
C ALA A 115 2.23 -24.78 5.00
N GLU A 116 2.28 -25.97 4.40
CA GLU A 116 3.32 -26.46 3.48
C GLU A 116 2.64 -27.12 2.29
N THR A 117 3.27 -27.12 1.12
CA THR A 117 2.69 -27.70 -0.08
C THR A 117 2.36 -29.19 0.12
N GLY A 118 1.13 -29.57 -0.21
CA GLY A 118 0.60 -30.93 0.00
C GLY A 118 0.09 -31.22 1.40
N GLN A 119 0.24 -30.30 2.34
CA GLN A 119 -0.21 -30.49 3.73
C GLN A 119 -1.71 -30.21 3.86
N VAL A 120 -2.37 -31.06 4.66
CA VAL A 120 -3.75 -30.88 5.11
C VAL A 120 -3.71 -30.23 6.51
N ILE A 121 -4.39 -29.09 6.65
CA ILE A 121 -4.42 -28.31 7.88
C ILE A 121 -5.86 -28.24 8.36
N ALA A 122 -6.13 -28.81 9.54
CA ALA A 122 -7.43 -28.66 10.20
C ALA A 122 -7.33 -27.59 11.30
N THR A 123 -8.20 -26.58 11.24
CA THR A 123 -8.29 -25.52 12.25
C THR A 123 -9.70 -25.40 12.77
N THR A 124 -9.87 -25.03 14.03
CA THR A 124 -11.19 -24.85 14.63
C THR A 124 -11.50 -23.36 14.76
N VAL A 125 -12.67 -22.95 14.26
CA VAL A 125 -13.19 -21.58 14.34
C VAL A 125 -14.49 -21.56 15.11
N GLY A 126 -14.87 -20.42 15.70
CA GLY A 126 -16.07 -20.29 16.53
C GLY A 126 -15.87 -20.74 17.98
N GLY A 127 -16.99 -20.99 18.68
CA GLY A 127 -17.00 -21.49 20.07
C GLY A 127 -17.09 -20.43 21.16
N ARG A 128 -17.20 -19.13 20.80
CA ARG A 128 -17.55 -18.04 21.73
C ARG A 128 -19.02 -17.63 21.56
N ASN A 129 -19.61 -17.10 22.63
CA ASN A 129 -20.97 -16.57 22.64
C ASN A 129 -22.07 -17.56 22.18
N GLY A 130 -21.88 -18.86 22.42
CA GLY A 130 -22.88 -19.88 22.04
C GLY A 130 -22.84 -20.32 20.57
N GLN A 131 -21.91 -19.80 19.77
CA GLN A 131 -21.70 -20.30 18.42
C GLN A 131 -21.04 -21.70 18.44
N PRO A 132 -21.45 -22.62 17.57
CA PRO A 132 -20.86 -23.96 17.51
C PRO A 132 -19.41 -23.85 17.04
N LYS A 133 -18.52 -24.65 17.63
CA LYS A 133 -17.15 -24.83 17.08
C LYS A 133 -17.27 -25.58 15.77
N GLN A 134 -16.63 -25.02 14.72
CA GLN A 134 -16.55 -25.66 13.43
C GLN A 134 -15.07 -25.94 13.10
N THR A 135 -14.77 -27.16 12.70
CA THR A 135 -13.47 -27.50 12.14
C THR A 135 -13.49 -27.25 10.64
N ILE A 136 -12.53 -26.48 10.16
CA ILE A 136 -12.33 -26.19 8.72
C ILE A 136 -10.99 -26.76 8.31
N THR A 137 -10.99 -27.46 7.19
CA THR A 137 -9.82 -28.17 6.68
C THR A 137 -9.32 -27.54 5.37
N TYR A 138 -8.03 -27.26 5.29
CA TYR A 138 -7.37 -26.69 4.11
C TYR A 138 -6.34 -27.65 3.57
N LEU A 139 -6.30 -27.80 2.24
CA LEU A 139 -5.21 -28.44 1.51
C LEU A 139 -4.33 -27.37 0.88
N ALA A 140 -3.10 -27.22 1.33
CA ALA A 140 -2.12 -26.32 0.73
C ALA A 140 -1.64 -26.86 -0.62
N GLU A 141 -1.97 -26.17 -1.73
CA GLU A 141 -1.72 -26.68 -3.08
C GLU A 141 -0.36 -26.24 -3.62
N ARG A 142 -0.04 -24.94 -3.52
CA ARG A 142 1.21 -24.39 -4.06
C ARG A 142 1.57 -23.06 -3.42
N VAL A 143 2.86 -22.70 -3.46
CA VAL A 143 3.34 -21.38 -3.08
C VAL A 143 3.00 -20.39 -4.21
N VAL A 144 2.37 -19.27 -3.86
CA VAL A 144 2.00 -18.18 -4.79
C VAL A 144 2.76 -16.88 -4.51
N GLY A 145 3.39 -16.76 -3.33
CA GLY A 145 4.24 -15.64 -2.95
C GLY A 145 5.25 -16.05 -1.89
N ASN A 146 6.45 -15.49 -1.98
CA ASN A 146 7.51 -15.66 -0.99
C ASN A 146 8.28 -14.34 -0.89
N GLY A 147 8.52 -13.86 0.32
CA GLY A 147 9.23 -12.60 0.57
C GLY A 147 9.56 -12.39 2.03
N SER A 148 10.10 -11.21 2.35
CA SER A 148 10.43 -10.80 3.73
C SER A 148 9.23 -10.81 4.69
N PHE A 149 8.00 -10.79 4.14
CA PHE A 149 6.76 -10.79 4.90
C PHE A 149 6.18 -12.20 5.14
N GLY A 150 6.92 -13.26 4.79
CA GLY A 150 6.49 -14.64 4.92
C GLY A 150 6.17 -15.33 3.59
N VAL A 151 5.56 -16.50 3.68
CA VAL A 151 5.19 -17.34 2.53
C VAL A 151 3.68 -17.32 2.37
N VAL A 152 3.20 -17.21 1.13
CA VAL A 152 1.78 -17.26 0.79
C VAL A 152 1.50 -18.50 -0.03
N PHE A 153 0.56 -19.31 0.42
CA PHE A 153 0.10 -20.52 -0.24
C PHE A 153 -1.29 -20.29 -0.85
N GLN A 154 -1.53 -20.79 -2.03
CA GLN A 154 -2.88 -21.11 -2.47
C GLN A 154 -3.28 -22.41 -1.79
N ALA A 155 -4.47 -22.44 -1.20
CA ALA A 155 -5.03 -23.61 -0.54
C ALA A 155 -6.50 -23.78 -0.94
N LYS A 156 -7.00 -25.01 -0.81
CA LYS A 156 -8.39 -25.34 -1.04
C LYS A 156 -9.06 -25.66 0.30
N CYS A 157 -10.17 -24.99 0.60
CA CYS A 157 -11.06 -25.36 1.67
C CYS A 157 -11.79 -26.66 1.29
N LEU A 158 -11.61 -27.73 2.03
CA LEU A 158 -12.14 -29.05 1.64
C LEU A 158 -13.66 -29.13 1.85
N GLU A 159 -14.20 -28.43 2.85
CA GLU A 159 -15.64 -28.42 3.16
C GLU A 159 -16.45 -27.63 2.13
N MET A 160 -15.93 -26.46 1.71
CA MET A 160 -16.63 -25.55 0.79
C MET A 160 -16.18 -25.68 -0.65
N GLY A 161 -15.04 -26.32 -0.91
CA GLY A 161 -14.44 -26.46 -2.23
C GLY A 161 -13.83 -25.16 -2.79
N GLU A 162 -13.83 -24.06 -2.01
CA GLU A 162 -13.32 -22.77 -2.48
C GLU A 162 -11.80 -22.63 -2.30
N ALA A 163 -11.18 -21.81 -3.17
CA ALA A 163 -9.79 -21.46 -3.05
C ALA A 163 -9.60 -20.31 -2.04
N VAL A 164 -8.57 -20.43 -1.20
CA VAL A 164 -8.13 -19.42 -0.25
C VAL A 164 -6.63 -19.15 -0.40
N ALA A 165 -6.16 -18.01 0.11
CA ALA A 165 -4.73 -17.76 0.30
C ALA A 165 -4.38 -17.88 1.79
N ILE A 166 -3.31 -18.61 2.12
CA ILE A 166 -2.81 -18.71 3.49
C ILE A 166 -1.45 -18.02 3.55
N LYS A 167 -1.38 -16.87 4.22
CA LYS A 167 -0.12 -16.14 4.47
C LYS A 167 0.45 -16.58 5.82
N LYS A 168 1.61 -17.23 5.78
CA LYS A 168 2.35 -17.73 6.96
C LYS A 168 3.44 -16.72 7.31
N VAL A 169 3.37 -16.16 8.53
CA VAL A 169 4.28 -15.11 9.02
C VAL A 169 4.89 -15.56 10.35
N LEU A 170 6.21 -15.43 10.50
CA LEU A 170 6.87 -15.68 11.79
C LEU A 170 6.37 -14.66 12.82
N GLN A 171 5.88 -15.16 13.96
CA GLN A 171 5.30 -14.36 15.03
C GLN A 171 6.28 -14.21 16.19
N ASP A 172 6.64 -12.96 16.51
CA ASP A 172 7.31 -12.68 17.78
C ASP A 172 6.32 -12.84 18.95
N LYS A 173 6.57 -13.79 19.84
CA LYS A 173 5.71 -14.10 21.00
C LYS A 173 5.50 -12.90 21.94
N ARG A 174 6.39 -11.89 21.89
CA ARG A 174 6.35 -10.71 22.78
C ARG A 174 5.35 -9.65 22.32
N TYR A 175 4.94 -9.66 21.06
CA TYR A 175 4.13 -8.59 20.47
C TYR A 175 2.88 -9.15 19.77
N LYS A 176 1.77 -8.40 19.87
CA LYS A 176 0.59 -8.66 19.04
C LYS A 176 0.90 -8.30 17.58
N ASN A 177 0.49 -9.17 16.67
CA ASN A 177 0.71 -8.93 15.24
C ASN A 177 -0.16 -7.76 14.75
N ARG A 178 0.48 -6.68 14.27
CA ARG A 178 -0.21 -5.48 13.81
C ARG A 178 -1.00 -5.72 12.53
N GLU A 179 -0.48 -6.53 11.59
CA GLU A 179 -1.20 -6.87 10.37
C GLU A 179 -2.53 -7.54 10.68
N LEU A 180 -2.53 -8.52 11.58
CA LEU A 180 -3.75 -9.19 12.03
C LEU A 180 -4.75 -8.21 12.67
N GLN A 181 -4.28 -7.30 13.54
CA GLN A 181 -5.15 -6.31 14.18
C GLN A 181 -5.83 -5.39 13.16
N ILE A 182 -5.07 -4.96 12.15
CA ILE A 182 -5.59 -4.11 11.07
C ILE A 182 -6.56 -4.91 10.20
N MET A 183 -6.21 -6.14 9.79
CA MET A 183 -7.05 -6.93 8.89
C MET A 183 -8.40 -7.34 9.52
N ARG A 184 -8.46 -7.49 10.83
CA ARG A 184 -9.72 -7.83 11.54
C ARG A 184 -10.82 -6.77 11.41
N ILE A 185 -10.44 -5.51 11.25
CA ILE A 185 -11.38 -4.38 11.12
C ILE A 185 -11.67 -3.98 9.69
N MET A 186 -11.07 -4.68 8.70
CA MET A 186 -11.27 -4.39 7.28
C MET A 186 -12.51 -5.07 6.74
N ASP A 187 -13.36 -4.27 6.10
CA ASP A 187 -14.53 -4.73 5.36
C ASP A 187 -14.83 -3.78 4.19
N HIS A 188 -14.28 -4.09 3.02
CA HIS A 188 -14.44 -3.25 1.84
C HIS A 188 -14.23 -4.08 0.55
N PRO A 189 -15.03 -3.86 -0.52
CA PRO A 189 -14.97 -4.67 -1.75
C PRO A 189 -13.62 -4.62 -2.45
N ASN A 190 -12.83 -3.55 -2.28
CA ASN A 190 -11.50 -3.39 -2.88
C ASN A 190 -10.34 -3.63 -1.89
N VAL A 191 -10.59 -4.28 -0.77
CA VAL A 191 -9.58 -4.73 0.20
C VAL A 191 -9.69 -6.25 0.36
N VAL A 192 -8.56 -6.94 0.41
CA VAL A 192 -8.55 -8.40 0.60
C VAL A 192 -9.16 -8.76 1.95
N GLN A 193 -10.11 -9.70 1.96
CA GLN A 193 -10.82 -10.11 3.16
C GLN A 193 -10.02 -11.12 3.96
N LEU A 194 -9.90 -10.91 5.28
CA LEU A 194 -9.48 -11.92 6.22
C LEU A 194 -10.68 -12.84 6.53
N LYS A 195 -10.56 -14.12 6.19
CA LYS A 195 -11.60 -15.13 6.54
C LYS A 195 -11.45 -15.56 7.99
N HIS A 196 -10.27 -16.00 8.39
CA HIS A 196 -9.88 -16.28 9.77
C HIS A 196 -8.36 -16.43 9.90
N CYS A 197 -7.87 -16.79 11.08
CA CYS A 197 -6.46 -17.00 11.34
C CYS A 197 -6.24 -18.09 12.37
N PHE A 198 -5.05 -18.71 12.33
CA PHE A 198 -4.62 -19.69 13.32
C PHE A 198 -3.11 -19.58 13.55
N PHE A 199 -2.64 -20.09 14.68
CA PHE A 199 -1.21 -20.24 14.95
C PHE A 199 -0.75 -21.66 14.66
N SER A 200 0.50 -21.81 14.23
CA SER A 200 1.20 -23.08 14.14
C SER A 200 2.54 -23.00 14.84
N THR A 201 2.99 -24.10 15.44
CA THR A 201 4.26 -24.15 16.17
C THR A 201 5.14 -25.25 15.59
N THR A 202 6.40 -24.90 15.24
CA THR A 202 7.38 -25.85 14.75
C THR A 202 7.97 -26.67 15.92
N GLU A 203 8.70 -27.76 15.61
CA GLU A 203 9.46 -28.53 16.58
C GLU A 203 10.52 -27.72 17.32
N LYS A 204 10.95 -26.59 16.73
CA LYS A 204 11.90 -25.63 17.32
C LYS A 204 11.21 -24.55 18.18
N ASP A 205 9.94 -24.73 18.50
CA ASP A 205 9.12 -23.78 19.28
C ASP A 205 8.95 -22.39 18.62
N GLU A 206 9.16 -22.31 17.29
CA GLU A 206 8.85 -21.11 16.52
C GLU A 206 7.35 -21.03 16.27
N VAL A 207 6.75 -19.89 16.57
CA VAL A 207 5.33 -19.65 16.36
C VAL A 207 5.12 -18.89 15.05
N TYR A 208 4.23 -19.42 14.22
CA TYR A 208 3.80 -18.78 12.97
C TYR A 208 2.33 -18.40 13.07
N LEU A 209 2.03 -17.17 12.67
CA LEU A 209 0.67 -16.72 12.40
C LEU A 209 0.31 -17.08 10.96
N ASN A 210 -0.81 -17.78 10.78
CA ASN A 210 -1.36 -18.12 9.47
C ASN A 210 -2.63 -17.32 9.27
N LEU A 211 -2.62 -16.38 8.29
CA LEU A 211 -3.77 -15.58 7.89
C LEU A 211 -4.46 -16.27 6.72
N VAL A 212 -5.71 -16.70 6.91
CA VAL A 212 -6.53 -17.26 5.83
C VAL A 212 -7.32 -16.14 5.18
N LEU A 213 -7.00 -15.86 3.92
CA LEU A 213 -7.49 -14.75 3.12
C LEU A 213 -8.33 -15.26 1.95
N GLU A 214 -9.20 -14.42 1.42
CA GLU A 214 -9.78 -14.70 0.11
C GLU A 214 -8.69 -14.81 -0.95
N TYR A 215 -8.89 -15.70 -1.92
CA TYR A 215 -7.94 -15.92 -3.00
C TYR A 215 -8.33 -15.13 -4.25
N VAL A 216 -7.41 -14.32 -4.75
CA VAL A 216 -7.52 -13.62 -6.03
C VAL A 216 -6.32 -14.02 -6.89
N SER A 217 -6.56 -14.52 -8.10
CA SER A 217 -5.60 -15.31 -8.86
C SER A 217 -4.44 -14.53 -9.46
N GLU A 218 -4.63 -13.24 -9.79
CA GLU A 218 -3.66 -12.43 -10.49
C GLU A 218 -3.30 -11.15 -9.74
N THR A 219 -2.20 -10.51 -10.15
CA THR A 219 -1.81 -9.18 -9.70
C THR A 219 -1.81 -8.21 -10.87
N VAL A 220 -1.99 -6.92 -10.59
CA VAL A 220 -1.84 -5.85 -11.59
C VAL A 220 -0.46 -5.92 -12.25
N TYR A 221 0.58 -6.27 -11.49
CA TYR A 221 1.93 -6.50 -12.03
C TYR A 221 1.95 -7.56 -13.13
N LYS A 222 1.38 -8.75 -12.87
CA LYS A 222 1.35 -9.84 -13.85
C LYS A 222 0.53 -9.46 -15.09
N VAL A 223 -0.63 -8.82 -14.89
CA VAL A 223 -1.47 -8.34 -15.99
C VAL A 223 -0.70 -7.34 -16.86
N SER A 224 -0.09 -6.31 -16.26
CA SER A 224 0.71 -5.33 -17.00
C SER A 224 1.86 -5.98 -17.76
N ARG A 225 2.58 -6.93 -17.14
CA ARG A 225 3.69 -7.65 -17.77
C ARG A 225 3.25 -8.53 -18.95
N GLN A 226 2.03 -9.06 -18.93
CA GLN A 226 1.49 -9.81 -20.09
C GLN A 226 1.31 -8.89 -21.29
N TYR A 227 0.73 -7.70 -21.13
CA TYR A 227 0.60 -6.70 -22.20
C TYR A 227 1.96 -6.29 -22.76
N VAL A 228 2.92 -6.00 -21.88
CA VAL A 228 4.30 -5.66 -22.29
C VAL A 228 4.95 -6.79 -23.08
N LYS A 229 4.80 -8.06 -22.66
CA LYS A 229 5.32 -9.23 -23.39
C LYS A 229 4.69 -9.37 -24.79
N MET A 230 3.43 -8.97 -24.94
CA MET A 230 2.72 -8.94 -26.24
C MET A 230 3.02 -7.68 -27.05
N ASN A 231 3.92 -6.80 -26.59
CA ASN A 231 4.19 -5.49 -27.17
C ASN A 231 2.92 -4.63 -27.32
N GLN A 232 2.05 -4.70 -26.31
CA GLN A 232 0.79 -3.97 -26.23
C GLN A 232 0.76 -3.11 -24.96
N HIS A 233 -0.07 -2.09 -24.98
CA HIS A 233 -0.40 -1.31 -23.78
C HIS A 233 -1.63 -1.88 -23.08
N VAL A 234 -1.71 -1.72 -21.78
CA VAL A 234 -2.93 -2.03 -21.03
C VAL A 234 -4.06 -1.14 -21.57
N PRO A 235 -5.23 -1.69 -21.94
CA PRO A 235 -6.36 -0.90 -22.41
C PRO A 235 -6.75 0.19 -21.37
N ILE A 236 -7.04 1.40 -21.86
CA ILE A 236 -7.32 2.56 -21.00
C ILE A 236 -8.45 2.28 -19.99
N ILE A 237 -9.49 1.57 -20.41
CA ILE A 237 -10.59 1.19 -19.50
C ILE A 237 -10.11 0.36 -18.31
N TYR A 238 -9.13 -0.53 -18.49
CA TYR A 238 -8.56 -1.29 -17.38
C TYR A 238 -7.66 -0.42 -16.49
N VAL A 239 -6.92 0.52 -17.08
CA VAL A 239 -6.14 1.50 -16.31
C VAL A 239 -7.06 2.36 -15.44
N GLN A 240 -8.16 2.85 -16.01
CA GLN A 240 -9.20 3.59 -15.29
C GLN A 240 -9.80 2.74 -14.16
N LEU A 241 -10.24 1.50 -14.47
CA LEU A 241 -10.82 0.59 -13.48
C LEU A 241 -9.88 0.30 -12.31
N TYR A 242 -8.61 0.01 -12.60
CA TYR A 242 -7.66 -0.32 -11.54
C TYR A 242 -7.36 0.91 -10.70
N ALA A 243 -7.04 2.04 -11.31
CA ALA A 243 -6.74 3.27 -10.58
C ALA A 243 -7.93 3.75 -9.73
N TYR A 244 -9.17 3.66 -10.25
CA TYR A 244 -10.38 4.01 -9.51
C TYR A 244 -10.56 3.13 -8.27
N GLN A 245 -10.46 1.81 -8.41
CA GLN A 245 -10.63 0.86 -7.32
C GLN A 245 -9.51 0.97 -6.28
N ILE A 246 -8.26 1.29 -6.68
CA ILE A 246 -7.17 1.61 -5.74
C ILE A 246 -7.54 2.85 -4.93
N CYS A 247 -8.02 3.92 -5.58
CA CYS A 247 -8.43 5.14 -4.88
C CYS A 247 -9.61 4.87 -3.93
N ARG A 248 -10.60 4.04 -4.31
CA ARG A 248 -11.68 3.63 -3.41
C ARG A 248 -11.17 2.90 -2.17
N ALA A 249 -10.27 1.91 -2.36
CA ALA A 249 -9.65 1.19 -1.25
C ALA A 249 -8.89 2.15 -0.32
N LEU A 250 -8.10 3.07 -0.88
CA LEU A 250 -7.34 4.03 -0.08
C LEU A 250 -8.23 5.05 0.62
N ASN A 251 -9.33 5.48 0.03
CA ASN A 251 -10.31 6.32 0.73
C ASN A 251 -10.85 5.62 1.98
N TYR A 252 -11.22 4.35 1.86
CA TYR A 252 -11.65 3.53 2.99
C TYR A 252 -10.54 3.40 4.04
N LEU A 253 -9.31 3.06 3.63
CA LEU A 253 -8.18 2.89 4.54
C LEU A 253 -7.83 4.18 5.28
N HIS A 254 -7.78 5.31 4.58
CA HIS A 254 -7.33 6.59 5.10
C HIS A 254 -8.40 7.27 5.97
N ASN A 255 -9.65 7.29 5.51
CA ASN A 255 -10.71 8.11 6.09
C ASN A 255 -11.65 7.32 7.02
N VAL A 256 -11.90 6.02 6.74
CA VAL A 256 -12.79 5.20 7.57
C VAL A 256 -12.01 4.47 8.65
N VAL A 257 -10.92 3.79 8.28
CA VAL A 257 -10.11 2.99 9.20
C VAL A 257 -9.01 3.81 9.87
N GLY A 258 -8.52 4.87 9.20
CA GLY A 258 -7.44 5.74 9.68
C GLY A 258 -6.05 5.11 9.56
N VAL A 259 -5.84 4.26 8.55
CA VAL A 259 -4.60 3.49 8.33
C VAL A 259 -3.92 3.91 7.04
N CYS A 260 -2.60 4.10 7.08
CA CYS A 260 -1.74 4.24 5.92
C CYS A 260 -1.21 2.85 5.52
N HIS A 261 -1.31 2.48 4.24
CA HIS A 261 -0.88 1.18 3.72
C HIS A 261 0.65 1.04 3.70
N ARG A 262 1.35 2.05 3.21
CA ARG A 262 2.81 2.22 3.17
C ARG A 262 3.57 1.25 2.25
N ASP A 263 2.88 0.48 1.40
CA ASP A 263 3.51 -0.35 0.36
C ASP A 263 2.59 -0.59 -0.84
N ILE A 264 1.97 0.48 -1.36
CA ILE A 264 1.20 0.42 -2.61
C ILE A 264 2.15 0.23 -3.78
N LYS A 265 1.96 -0.88 -4.50
CA LYS A 265 2.73 -1.27 -5.70
C LYS A 265 1.94 -2.29 -6.51
N PRO A 266 2.24 -2.51 -7.81
CA PRO A 266 1.48 -3.43 -8.66
C PRO A 266 1.41 -4.88 -8.16
N GLN A 267 2.41 -5.32 -7.38
CA GLN A 267 2.45 -6.67 -6.79
C GLN A 267 1.44 -6.84 -5.64
N ASN A 268 1.09 -5.76 -4.94
CA ASN A 268 0.15 -5.76 -3.81
C ASN A 268 -1.28 -5.38 -4.22
N LEU A 269 -1.55 -5.34 -5.53
CA LEU A 269 -2.84 -5.06 -6.13
C LEU A 269 -3.32 -6.33 -6.84
N LEU A 270 -4.18 -7.07 -6.16
CA LEU A 270 -4.75 -8.30 -6.69
C LEU A 270 -5.91 -7.97 -7.64
N VAL A 271 -6.07 -8.73 -8.70
CA VAL A 271 -7.12 -8.54 -9.69
C VAL A 271 -7.69 -9.86 -10.16
N ASN A 272 -9.01 -9.94 -10.25
CA ASN A 272 -9.68 -11.04 -10.91
C ASN A 272 -9.63 -10.81 -12.43
N PRO A 273 -8.99 -11.68 -13.23
CA PRO A 273 -8.79 -11.45 -14.66
C PRO A 273 -10.10 -11.50 -15.48
N HIS A 274 -11.19 -12.02 -14.91
CA HIS A 274 -12.48 -12.12 -15.58
C HIS A 274 -13.41 -10.94 -15.30
N THR A 275 -13.42 -10.45 -14.08
CA THR A 275 -14.31 -9.35 -13.64
C THR A 275 -13.60 -8.02 -13.53
N HIS A 276 -12.26 -8.02 -13.54
CA HIS A 276 -11.40 -6.85 -13.28
C HIS A 276 -11.69 -6.17 -11.93
N GLN A 277 -12.32 -6.89 -10.99
CA GLN A 277 -12.37 -6.44 -9.61
C GLN A 277 -10.98 -6.46 -9.01
N LEU A 278 -10.60 -5.34 -8.40
CA LEU A 278 -9.29 -5.16 -7.76
C LEU A 278 -9.42 -5.17 -6.24
N LYS A 279 -8.44 -5.77 -5.57
CA LYS A 279 -8.32 -5.76 -4.11
C LYS A 279 -6.91 -5.45 -3.67
N VAL A 280 -6.76 -4.49 -2.76
CA VAL A 280 -5.48 -4.17 -2.10
C VAL A 280 -5.17 -5.24 -1.08
N CYS A 281 -3.92 -5.72 -1.07
CA CYS A 281 -3.45 -6.75 -0.14
C CYS A 281 -2.11 -6.38 0.50
N ASP A 282 -1.63 -7.22 1.42
CA ASP A 282 -0.36 -7.10 2.15
C ASP A 282 -0.31 -5.88 3.09
N PHE A 283 -0.92 -6.03 4.26
CA PHE A 283 -0.97 -5.02 5.32
C PHE A 283 0.21 -5.12 6.32
N GLY A 284 1.26 -5.89 5.99
CA GLY A 284 2.45 -6.07 6.85
C GLY A 284 3.17 -4.76 7.18
N SER A 285 3.15 -3.81 6.24
CA SER A 285 3.69 -2.46 6.41
C SER A 285 2.69 -1.43 6.95
N ALA A 286 1.40 -1.75 6.98
CA ALA A 286 0.35 -0.80 7.32
C ALA A 286 0.42 -0.33 8.77
N LYS A 287 0.05 0.94 9.01
CA LYS A 287 0.05 1.55 10.35
C LYS A 287 -0.97 2.67 10.43
N LYS A 288 -1.64 2.79 11.59
CA LYS A 288 -2.35 4.02 11.94
C LYS A 288 -1.33 5.08 12.30
N LEU A 289 -1.27 6.16 11.52
CA LEU A 289 -0.36 7.27 11.77
C LEU A 289 -0.97 8.19 12.83
N VAL A 290 -0.20 8.49 13.87
CA VAL A 290 -0.62 9.39 14.96
C VAL A 290 0.23 10.66 14.85
N PRO A 291 -0.38 11.86 14.79
CA PRO A 291 0.35 13.12 14.77
C PRO A 291 1.30 13.24 15.97
N GLY A 292 2.53 13.68 15.74
CA GLY A 292 3.57 13.80 16.76
C GLY A 292 4.30 12.50 17.11
N GLU A 293 3.87 11.34 16.59
CA GLU A 293 4.63 10.10 16.74
C GLU A 293 5.58 9.89 15.55
N PRO A 294 6.90 9.74 15.80
CA PRO A 294 7.84 9.45 14.72
C PRO A 294 7.60 8.06 14.13
N ASN A 295 7.76 7.96 12.83
CA ASN A 295 7.61 6.73 12.07
C ASN A 295 8.89 6.42 11.30
N ILE A 296 9.07 5.15 10.89
CA ILE A 296 10.21 4.72 10.09
C ILE A 296 10.13 5.38 8.72
N ALA A 297 11.16 6.15 8.31
CA ALA A 297 11.25 6.75 6.99
C ALA A 297 11.61 5.71 5.89
N TYR A 298 12.39 4.68 6.25
CA TYR A 298 12.75 3.61 5.30
C TYR A 298 11.62 2.58 5.19
N ILE A 299 10.57 2.97 4.50
CA ILE A 299 9.36 2.20 4.21
C ILE A 299 8.98 2.39 2.74
N CYS A 300 8.02 1.66 2.23
CA CYS A 300 7.58 1.56 0.84
C CYS A 300 8.62 0.92 -0.09
N SER A 301 8.13 0.26 -1.11
CA SER A 301 8.95 -0.26 -2.20
C SER A 301 9.55 0.88 -3.02
N ARG A 302 10.83 0.77 -3.37
CA ARG A 302 11.68 1.87 -3.83
C ARG A 302 11.08 2.71 -4.96
N TYR A 303 10.62 2.09 -6.04
CA TYR A 303 10.11 2.82 -7.21
C TYR A 303 8.82 3.61 -6.93
N TYR A 304 8.11 3.26 -5.85
CA TYR A 304 6.84 3.86 -5.43
C TYR A 304 6.97 4.72 -4.17
N ARG A 305 8.21 4.89 -3.67
CA ARG A 305 8.51 5.63 -2.44
C ARG A 305 8.38 7.12 -2.65
N ALA A 306 7.57 7.76 -1.79
CA ALA A 306 7.36 9.20 -1.81
C ALA A 306 8.65 9.98 -1.46
N PRO A 307 8.86 11.17 -2.03
CA PRO A 307 10.10 11.92 -1.84
C PRO A 307 10.34 12.33 -0.38
N GLU A 308 9.31 12.64 0.41
CA GLU A 308 9.46 12.93 1.84
C GLU A 308 10.11 11.79 2.63
N LEU A 309 9.85 10.54 2.25
CA LEU A 309 10.50 9.38 2.86
C LEU A 309 11.97 9.27 2.46
N ILE A 310 12.31 9.67 1.22
CA ILE A 310 13.70 9.72 0.74
C ILE A 310 14.46 10.85 1.45
N PHE A 311 13.78 11.97 1.76
CA PHE A 311 14.31 13.04 2.57
C PHE A 311 14.34 12.73 4.09
N GLY A 312 13.97 11.51 4.49
CA GLY A 312 14.08 11.03 5.87
C GLY A 312 13.00 11.58 6.81
N ALA A 313 11.86 12.00 6.30
CA ALA A 313 10.73 12.43 7.14
C ALA A 313 10.27 11.29 8.07
N SER A 314 10.21 11.54 9.36
CA SER A 314 9.63 10.64 10.37
C SER A 314 8.16 10.94 10.65
N GLU A 315 7.72 12.16 10.40
CA GLU A 315 6.33 12.58 10.46
C GLU A 315 5.79 12.77 9.04
N TYR A 316 5.11 11.78 8.53
CA TYR A 316 4.48 11.76 7.22
C TYR A 316 3.01 11.36 7.34
N THR A 317 2.23 11.59 6.31
CA THR A 317 0.79 11.33 6.28
C THR A 317 0.44 10.22 5.29
N THR A 318 -0.85 9.89 5.19
CA THR A 318 -1.39 8.97 4.18
C THR A 318 -1.15 9.43 2.74
N ALA A 319 -0.71 10.67 2.53
CA ALA A 319 -0.33 11.20 1.22
C ALA A 319 0.85 10.44 0.56
N ILE A 320 1.65 9.67 1.32
CA ILE A 320 2.67 8.78 0.75
C ILE A 320 2.05 7.69 -0.13
N ASP A 321 0.88 7.16 0.25
CA ASP A 321 0.16 6.17 -0.56
C ASP A 321 -0.34 6.80 -1.86
N MET A 322 -0.78 8.08 -1.84
CA MET A 322 -1.24 8.79 -3.05
C MET A 322 -0.11 9.03 -4.05
N TRP A 323 1.11 9.30 -3.57
CA TRP A 323 2.29 9.29 -4.43
C TRP A 323 2.50 7.93 -5.10
N SER A 324 2.41 6.85 -4.33
CA SER A 324 2.55 5.49 -4.86
C SER A 324 1.50 5.17 -5.91
N VAL A 325 0.24 5.63 -5.74
CA VAL A 325 -0.82 5.52 -6.77
C VAL A 325 -0.42 6.24 -8.05
N GLY A 326 0.15 7.45 -7.95
CA GLY A 326 0.66 8.19 -9.12
C GLY A 326 1.72 7.39 -9.88
N CYS A 327 2.65 6.74 -9.15
CA CYS A 327 3.65 5.87 -9.74
C CYS A 327 3.05 4.65 -10.43
N VAL A 328 2.07 3.99 -9.79
CA VAL A 328 1.37 2.82 -10.36
C VAL A 328 0.59 3.20 -11.62
N LEU A 329 -0.14 4.32 -11.59
CA LEU A 329 -0.90 4.80 -12.75
C LEU A 329 0.02 5.13 -13.93
N ALA A 330 1.15 5.81 -13.67
CA ALA A 330 2.16 6.11 -14.69
C ALA A 330 2.74 4.82 -15.28
N GLU A 331 3.06 3.81 -14.45
CA GLU A 331 3.59 2.53 -14.90
C GLU A 331 2.61 1.74 -15.76
N LEU A 332 1.32 1.74 -15.43
CA LEU A 332 0.27 1.10 -16.24
C LEU A 332 0.17 1.70 -17.65
N LEU A 333 0.36 3.02 -17.76
CA LEU A 333 0.35 3.73 -19.05
C LEU A 333 1.64 3.50 -19.85
N LEU A 334 2.80 3.52 -19.18
CA LEU A 334 4.12 3.42 -19.81
C LEU A 334 4.56 1.97 -20.07
N GLY A 335 4.06 1.01 -19.29
CA GLY A 335 4.51 -0.38 -19.30
C GLY A 335 5.83 -0.63 -18.54
N HIS A 336 6.38 0.39 -17.87
CA HIS A 336 7.58 0.31 -17.03
C HIS A 336 7.50 1.34 -15.90
N PRO A 337 8.22 1.14 -14.77
CA PRO A 337 8.26 2.10 -13.68
C PRO A 337 8.68 3.51 -14.14
N LEU A 338 7.99 4.54 -13.60
CA LEU A 338 8.30 5.93 -13.92
C LEU A 338 9.63 6.38 -13.31
N PHE A 339 9.95 5.93 -12.10
CA PHE A 339 11.15 6.29 -11.35
C PHE A 339 11.97 5.05 -10.97
N PRO A 340 12.76 4.46 -11.90
CA PRO A 340 13.47 3.20 -11.68
C PRO A 340 14.84 3.40 -11.01
N GLY A 341 14.89 3.95 -9.81
CA GLY A 341 16.15 4.17 -9.08
C GLY A 341 16.75 2.89 -8.49
N GLU A 342 18.06 2.73 -8.57
CA GLU A 342 18.79 1.57 -8.04
C GLU A 342 19.12 1.68 -6.54
N SER A 343 19.13 2.90 -6.00
CA SER A 343 19.34 3.23 -4.59
C SER A 343 18.36 4.32 -4.14
N GLY A 344 18.29 4.63 -2.83
CA GLY A 344 17.47 5.74 -2.33
C GLY A 344 17.87 7.09 -2.93
N VAL A 345 19.17 7.33 -3.08
CA VAL A 345 19.71 8.53 -3.72
C VAL A 345 19.37 8.56 -5.21
N ASP A 346 19.51 7.43 -5.90
CA ASP A 346 19.22 7.31 -7.31
C ASP A 346 17.72 7.49 -7.60
N GLN A 347 16.89 6.99 -6.69
CA GLN A 347 15.43 7.20 -6.74
C GLN A 347 15.09 8.70 -6.73
N LEU A 348 15.72 9.50 -5.90
CA LEU A 348 15.54 10.96 -5.91
C LEU A 348 16.05 11.60 -7.19
N VAL A 349 17.15 11.10 -7.76
CA VAL A 349 17.66 11.54 -9.06
C VAL A 349 16.64 11.31 -10.16
N GLU A 350 16.01 10.12 -10.21
CA GLU A 350 14.97 9.81 -11.19
C GLU A 350 13.74 10.72 -11.04
N ILE A 351 13.34 11.02 -9.81
CA ILE A 351 12.24 11.97 -9.53
C ILE A 351 12.61 13.37 -10.04
N ILE A 352 13.81 13.87 -9.71
CA ILE A 352 14.28 15.21 -10.11
C ILE A 352 14.41 15.35 -11.64
N LYS A 353 14.79 14.29 -12.35
CA LYS A 353 14.82 14.30 -13.83
C LYS A 353 13.48 14.66 -14.44
N ILE A 354 12.38 14.24 -13.82
CA ILE A 354 11.03 14.44 -14.35
C ILE A 354 10.38 15.68 -13.72
N LEU A 355 10.35 15.77 -12.41
CA LEU A 355 9.66 16.86 -11.71
C LEU A 355 10.49 18.15 -11.59
N GLY A 356 11.78 18.09 -11.90
CA GLY A 356 12.71 19.19 -11.65
C GLY A 356 13.21 19.19 -10.20
N THR A 357 14.11 20.12 -9.90
CA THR A 357 14.64 20.26 -8.53
C THR A 357 13.58 20.87 -7.64
N PRO A 358 13.27 20.25 -6.47
CA PRO A 358 12.30 20.81 -5.54
C PRO A 358 12.78 22.16 -4.99
N THR A 359 11.87 23.09 -4.78
CA THR A 359 12.10 24.37 -4.11
C THR A 359 12.42 24.16 -2.63
N ARG A 360 12.94 25.20 -1.98
CA ARG A 360 13.20 25.14 -0.52
C ARG A 360 11.91 24.96 0.27
N GLU A 361 10.83 25.58 -0.18
CA GLU A 361 9.50 25.49 0.39
C GLU A 361 8.95 24.06 0.29
N GLU A 362 9.09 23.44 -0.88
CA GLU A 362 8.68 22.03 -1.09
C GLU A 362 9.50 21.09 -0.21
N ILE A 363 10.82 21.29 -0.10
CA ILE A 363 11.67 20.47 0.80
C ILE A 363 11.22 20.63 2.25
N LYS A 364 10.91 21.84 2.70
CA LYS A 364 10.37 22.09 4.05
C LYS A 364 9.01 21.44 4.28
N CYS A 365 8.14 21.39 3.25
CA CYS A 365 6.87 20.69 3.31
C CYS A 365 7.05 19.17 3.42
N MET A 366 8.11 18.62 2.79
CA MET A 366 8.44 17.19 2.85
C MET A 366 9.10 16.81 4.19
N ASN A 367 10.11 17.58 4.62
CA ASN A 367 10.78 17.38 5.90
C ASN A 367 11.29 18.71 6.47
N PRO A 368 10.62 19.29 7.48
CA PRO A 368 11.03 20.55 8.10
C PRO A 368 12.44 20.52 8.70
N ASN A 369 12.91 19.35 9.10
CA ASN A 369 14.23 19.15 9.73
C ASN A 369 15.37 18.97 8.71
N TYR A 370 15.06 18.94 7.40
CA TYR A 370 16.09 18.79 6.37
C TYR A 370 16.80 20.12 6.11
N THR A 371 18.12 20.13 6.22
CA THR A 371 18.95 21.34 6.15
C THR A 371 19.83 21.46 4.92
N GLU A 372 19.98 20.37 4.14
CA GLU A 372 20.80 20.35 2.94
C GLU A 372 20.00 20.77 1.70
N PHE A 373 20.12 22.05 1.30
CA PHE A 373 19.38 22.62 0.15
C PHE A 373 20.21 22.77 -1.13
N LYS A 374 21.41 22.21 -1.17
CA LYS A 374 22.34 22.39 -2.31
C LYS A 374 22.11 21.33 -3.39
N PHE A 375 21.05 21.49 -4.17
CA PHE A 375 20.80 20.67 -5.36
C PHE A 375 21.14 21.46 -6.62
N PRO A 376 21.72 20.82 -7.66
CA PRO A 376 21.79 21.40 -9.00
C PRO A 376 20.40 21.72 -9.51
N GLN A 377 20.23 22.91 -10.11
CA GLN A 377 18.93 23.33 -10.63
C GLN A 377 18.64 22.59 -11.94
N ILE A 378 17.66 21.71 -11.91
CA ILE A 378 17.14 20.95 -13.04
C ILE A 378 15.71 21.40 -13.28
N LYS A 379 15.42 21.83 -14.53
CA LYS A 379 14.07 22.21 -14.92
C LYS A 379 13.19 20.97 -15.07
N ALA A 380 11.93 21.06 -14.63
CA ALA A 380 10.94 20.01 -14.81
C ALA A 380 10.82 19.58 -16.28
N HIS A 381 10.75 18.29 -16.52
CA HIS A 381 10.49 17.74 -17.83
C HIS A 381 8.99 17.85 -18.13
N PRO A 382 8.59 18.42 -19.27
CA PRO A 382 7.17 18.55 -19.58
C PRO A 382 6.49 17.19 -19.69
N TRP A 383 5.34 17.03 -19.07
CA TRP A 383 4.60 15.77 -19.03
C TRP A 383 4.29 15.17 -20.41
N HIS A 384 4.02 16.03 -21.44
CA HIS A 384 3.79 15.58 -22.81
C HIS A 384 5.03 14.95 -23.49
N LYS A 385 6.22 15.10 -22.88
CA LYS A 385 7.45 14.42 -23.32
C LYS A 385 7.71 13.15 -22.54
N VAL A 386 7.14 13.01 -21.34
CA VAL A 386 7.17 11.78 -20.54
C VAL A 386 6.17 10.78 -21.09
N PHE A 387 4.95 11.23 -21.35
CA PHE A 387 3.88 10.42 -21.90
C PHE A 387 3.72 10.67 -23.40
N HIS A 388 3.52 9.60 -24.17
CA HIS A 388 3.26 9.73 -25.60
C HIS A 388 1.97 10.53 -25.86
N LYS A 389 1.92 11.24 -27.00
CA LYS A 389 0.76 12.06 -27.42
C LYS A 389 -0.58 11.32 -27.49
N ARG A 390 -0.55 9.99 -27.51
CA ARG A 390 -1.77 9.13 -27.51
C ARG A 390 -2.36 8.87 -26.13
N MET A 391 -1.65 9.27 -25.06
CA MET A 391 -2.17 9.10 -23.69
C MET A 391 -3.25 10.15 -23.42
N PRO A 392 -4.35 9.78 -22.76
CA PRO A 392 -5.40 10.74 -22.39
C PRO A 392 -4.83 11.89 -21.55
N SER A 393 -5.19 13.13 -21.88
CA SER A 393 -4.75 14.32 -21.16
C SER A 393 -5.19 14.29 -19.68
N GLU A 394 -6.38 13.74 -19.44
CA GLU A 394 -6.95 13.56 -18.11
C GLU A 394 -6.15 12.59 -17.25
N ALA A 395 -5.58 11.55 -17.85
CA ALA A 395 -4.67 10.64 -17.14
C ALA A 395 -3.40 11.36 -16.69
N VAL A 396 -2.84 12.17 -17.58
CA VAL A 396 -1.64 12.98 -17.30
C VAL A 396 -1.92 14.05 -16.25
N ASP A 397 -3.09 14.69 -16.29
CA ASP A 397 -3.53 15.66 -15.28
C ASP A 397 -3.64 14.99 -13.90
N LEU A 398 -4.31 13.83 -13.81
CA LEU A 398 -4.41 13.09 -12.54
C LEU A 398 -3.03 12.71 -11.99
N ILE A 399 -2.14 12.19 -12.83
CA ILE A 399 -0.76 11.87 -12.43
C ILE A 399 -0.05 13.10 -11.88
N SER A 400 -0.19 14.25 -12.54
CA SER A 400 0.43 15.49 -12.11
C SER A 400 -0.07 15.97 -10.73
N ARG A 401 -1.33 15.71 -10.40
CA ARG A 401 -1.94 16.02 -9.09
C ARG A 401 -1.54 15.04 -8.00
N LEU A 402 -1.17 13.82 -8.36
CA LEU A 402 -0.69 12.79 -7.43
C LEU A 402 0.81 12.94 -7.14
N LEU A 403 1.60 13.27 -8.16
CA LEU A 403 3.05 13.37 -8.08
C LEU A 403 3.52 14.81 -7.79
N GLN A 404 3.09 15.34 -6.65
CA GLN A 404 3.51 16.64 -6.12
C GLN A 404 4.58 16.43 -5.03
N TYR A 405 5.63 17.29 -5.00
CA TYR A 405 6.64 17.25 -3.92
C TYR A 405 6.00 17.49 -2.57
N SER A 406 5.20 18.56 -2.45
CA SER A 406 4.47 18.83 -1.22
C SER A 406 3.35 17.78 -1.00
N PRO A 407 3.38 17.01 0.11
CA PRO A 407 2.33 16.04 0.43
C PRO A 407 0.93 16.67 0.51
N ASN A 408 0.87 17.94 0.93
CA ASN A 408 -0.38 18.67 1.11
C ASN A 408 -1.05 19.11 -0.21
N LEU A 409 -0.32 19.08 -1.33
CA LEU A 409 -0.82 19.42 -2.66
C LEU A 409 -1.30 18.18 -3.43
N ARG A 410 -1.03 16.99 -2.94
CA ARG A 410 -1.55 15.76 -3.56
C ARG A 410 -3.05 15.64 -3.29
N CYS A 411 -3.82 15.34 -4.34
CA CYS A 411 -5.25 15.09 -4.15
C CYS A 411 -5.46 13.87 -3.23
N THR A 412 -6.52 13.93 -2.44
CA THR A 412 -6.97 12.81 -1.61
C THR A 412 -7.50 11.67 -2.48
N ALA A 413 -7.63 10.49 -1.90
CA ALA A 413 -8.15 9.32 -2.62
C ALA A 413 -9.59 9.55 -3.11
N LEU A 414 -10.43 10.22 -2.30
CA LEU A 414 -11.82 10.53 -2.69
C LEU A 414 -11.89 11.57 -3.80
N GLU A 415 -11.07 12.63 -3.75
CA GLU A 415 -10.96 13.62 -4.82
C GLU A 415 -10.46 13.00 -6.12
N ALA A 416 -9.48 12.08 -6.03
CA ALA A 416 -9.00 11.32 -7.17
C ALA A 416 -10.12 10.50 -7.83
N CYS A 417 -10.99 9.83 -7.05
CA CYS A 417 -12.17 9.12 -7.59
C CYS A 417 -13.11 10.03 -8.39
N ALA A 418 -13.21 11.32 -8.06
CA ALA A 418 -14.04 12.28 -8.78
C ALA A 418 -13.37 12.89 -10.01
N HIS A 419 -12.12 12.52 -10.32
CA HIS A 419 -11.37 13.10 -11.43
C HIS A 419 -12.00 12.77 -12.80
N PRO A 420 -11.94 13.71 -13.79
CA PRO A 420 -12.46 13.49 -15.13
C PRO A 420 -11.90 12.28 -15.86
N PHE A 421 -10.68 11.83 -15.54
CA PHE A 421 -10.08 10.62 -16.08
C PHE A 421 -10.98 9.37 -15.93
N PHE A 422 -11.88 9.37 -14.95
CA PHE A 422 -12.80 8.26 -14.71
C PHE A 422 -14.21 8.46 -15.27
N ASN A 423 -14.43 9.46 -16.12
CA ASN A 423 -15.77 9.75 -16.64
C ASN A 423 -16.33 8.58 -17.48
N ASP A 424 -15.47 7.87 -18.22
CA ASP A 424 -15.90 6.71 -19.01
C ASP A 424 -16.49 5.59 -18.15
N LEU A 425 -16.03 5.45 -16.90
CA LEU A 425 -16.57 4.48 -15.94
C LEU A 425 -17.99 4.86 -15.45
N ARG A 426 -18.36 6.13 -15.56
CA ARG A 426 -19.67 6.67 -15.11
C ARG A 426 -20.75 6.61 -16.21
N ASP A 427 -20.39 6.21 -17.42
CA ASP A 427 -21.36 5.97 -18.48
C ASP A 427 -22.24 4.77 -18.11
N PRO A 428 -23.58 4.87 -18.12
CA PRO A 428 -24.46 3.76 -17.81
C PRO A 428 -24.30 2.56 -18.78
N ASN A 429 -23.77 2.80 -19.97
CA ASN A 429 -23.51 1.77 -20.97
C ASN A 429 -22.07 1.23 -20.93
N ALA A 430 -21.24 1.70 -19.98
CA ALA A 430 -19.86 1.25 -19.87
C ALA A 430 -19.79 -0.25 -19.61
N SER A 431 -18.94 -0.92 -20.37
CA SER A 431 -18.71 -2.36 -20.25
C SER A 431 -17.24 -2.69 -20.46
N LEU A 432 -16.84 -3.87 -19.98
CA LEU A 432 -15.51 -4.40 -20.26
C LEU A 432 -15.36 -4.74 -21.75
N PRO A 433 -14.14 -4.72 -22.30
CA PRO A 433 -13.88 -5.13 -23.69
C PRO A 433 -14.37 -6.54 -24.05
N ASN A 434 -14.56 -7.41 -23.06
CA ASN A 434 -15.14 -8.74 -23.23
C ASN A 434 -16.68 -8.76 -23.17
N GLY A 435 -17.35 -7.60 -23.16
CA GLY A 435 -18.81 -7.43 -23.11
C GLY A 435 -19.45 -7.63 -21.73
N ARG A 436 -18.67 -7.90 -20.68
CA ARG A 436 -19.20 -8.02 -19.31
C ARG A 436 -19.43 -6.65 -18.69
N ALA A 437 -20.35 -6.58 -17.74
CA ALA A 437 -20.56 -5.38 -16.92
C ALA A 437 -19.30 -5.04 -16.10
N LEU A 438 -19.13 -3.76 -15.80
CA LEU A 438 -18.12 -3.31 -14.85
C LEU A 438 -18.41 -3.87 -13.45
N PRO A 439 -17.37 -4.08 -12.60
CA PRO A 439 -17.60 -4.38 -11.19
C PRO A 439 -18.33 -3.22 -10.50
N PRO A 440 -18.98 -3.44 -9.33
CA PRO A 440 -19.58 -2.35 -8.57
C PRO A 440 -18.54 -1.27 -8.23
N LEU A 441 -18.82 -0.01 -8.63
CA LEU A 441 -17.89 1.11 -8.47
C LEU A 441 -18.46 2.25 -7.60
N PHE A 442 -19.79 2.38 -7.53
CA PHE A 442 -20.45 3.57 -6.98
C PHE A 442 -21.23 3.32 -5.70
N ASP A 443 -21.13 2.13 -5.14
CA ASP A 443 -21.73 1.64 -3.88
C ASP A 443 -20.99 2.16 -2.63
N PHE A 444 -20.82 3.50 -2.58
CA PHE A 444 -20.16 4.14 -1.44
C PHE A 444 -21.01 4.05 -0.17
N THR A 445 -20.37 3.70 0.93
CA THR A 445 -20.99 3.79 2.26
C THR A 445 -21.05 5.23 2.76
N ALA A 446 -21.94 5.50 3.71
CA ALA A 446 -22.00 6.82 4.36
C ALA A 446 -20.69 7.23 5.02
N GLN A 447 -19.92 6.26 5.52
CA GLN A 447 -18.61 6.48 6.15
C GLN A 447 -17.56 6.88 5.11
N GLU A 448 -17.53 6.25 3.93
CA GLU A 448 -16.62 6.62 2.85
C GLU A 448 -16.88 8.04 2.33
N LEU A 449 -18.14 8.51 2.38
CA LEU A 449 -18.56 9.85 1.97
C LEU A 449 -18.55 10.87 3.12
N ALA A 450 -18.11 10.48 4.32
CA ALA A 450 -18.04 11.41 5.43
C ALA A 450 -17.10 12.59 5.11
N GLY A 451 -17.60 13.82 5.33
CA GLY A 451 -16.86 15.05 5.00
C GLY A 451 -16.84 15.47 3.53
N ALA A 452 -17.36 14.64 2.61
CA ALA A 452 -17.49 15.03 1.21
C ALA A 452 -18.59 16.10 1.02
N SER A 453 -18.27 17.16 0.27
CA SER A 453 -19.27 18.18 -0.13
C SER A 453 -20.35 17.58 -1.00
N THR A 454 -21.52 18.23 -1.06
CA THR A 454 -22.62 17.81 -1.93
C THR A 454 -22.18 17.73 -3.40
N GLU A 455 -21.40 18.70 -3.85
CA GLU A 455 -20.86 18.72 -5.22
C GLU A 455 -19.94 17.51 -5.48
N LEU A 456 -19.02 17.20 -4.54
CA LEU A 456 -18.13 16.05 -4.66
C LEU A 456 -18.94 14.75 -4.72
N ARG A 457 -19.96 14.58 -3.87
CA ARG A 457 -20.84 13.40 -3.88
C ARG A 457 -21.56 13.23 -5.21
N HIS A 458 -22.04 14.33 -5.82
CA HIS A 458 -22.68 14.30 -7.13
C HIS A 458 -21.73 13.87 -8.25
N ARG A 459 -20.45 14.23 -8.14
CA ARG A 459 -19.42 13.79 -9.09
C ARG A 459 -19.00 12.35 -8.91
N LEU A 460 -19.01 11.84 -7.66
CA LEU A 460 -18.65 10.47 -7.32
C LEU A 460 -19.71 9.46 -7.75
N ILE A 461 -20.98 9.77 -7.52
CA ILE A 461 -22.10 8.84 -7.78
C ILE A 461 -22.90 9.37 -8.96
N PRO A 462 -22.83 8.71 -10.14
CA PRO A 462 -23.61 9.09 -11.29
C PRO A 462 -25.11 8.90 -11.05
N GLU A 463 -25.98 9.62 -11.79
CA GLU A 463 -27.43 9.62 -11.56
C GLU A 463 -28.04 8.22 -11.59
N HIS A 464 -27.64 7.38 -12.52
CA HIS A 464 -28.14 6.02 -12.66
C HIS A 464 -27.76 5.09 -11.50
N ALA A 465 -26.80 5.47 -10.66
CA ALA A 465 -26.35 4.72 -9.47
C ALA A 465 -26.80 5.38 -8.14
N ARG A 466 -27.64 6.43 -8.19
CA ARG A 466 -28.25 7.04 -7.01
C ARG A 466 -29.54 6.29 -6.70
N ASN A 467 -29.58 5.61 -5.56
CA ASN A 467 -30.81 5.01 -5.00
C ASN A 467 -31.60 6.07 -4.24
#